data_f70fad6551c1a5f01d20f47d8b549360
#
_entry.id   f70fad6551c1a5f01d20f47d8b549360
#
_cell.length_a   1.000
_cell.length_b   1.000
_cell.length_c   1.000
_cell.angle_alpha   90.00
_cell.angle_beta   90.00
_cell.angle_gamma   90.00
#
_symmetry.space_group_name_H-M   'P 1'
#
loop_
_entity.id
_entity.type
_entity.pdbx_description
1 polymer ?
#
loop_
_entity_poly.entity_id
_entity_poly.type
_entity_poly.pdbx_seq_one_letter_code
_entity_poly.pdbx_strand_id
1 'polypeptide(L)'
;MVGDSFTVTPWEVSGVVDYDRLIRDFGTQPISGQLAQRLEKLLGPAAYLVRRRVFFSHRDLDLVLKDQETGRGFFLYTGRGPSGPMHIGHIISFYFTKWLQDQFKTNTYIQITDDEKFLEEKRNLTYQDTQKWAEDNV
;
A
#
# COMPACT_ATOMS: atom_id res chain seq x y z
N MET A 1 35.54 -2.71 3.55
CA MET A 1 34.32 -2.57 2.71
C MET A 1 33.21 -3.25 3.49
N VAL A 2 32.39 -2.46 4.20
CA VAL A 2 31.20 -2.97 4.88
C VAL A 2 30.17 -3.17 3.77
N GLY A 3 29.84 -4.41 3.46
CA GLY A 3 28.79 -4.72 2.51
C GLY A 3 27.47 -4.18 3.06
N ASP A 4 26.85 -3.24 2.35
CA ASP A 4 25.48 -2.79 2.62
C ASP A 4 24.55 -4.01 2.54
N SER A 5 24.28 -4.63 3.69
CA SER A 5 23.37 -5.76 3.76
C SER A 5 21.95 -5.23 3.62
N PHE A 6 21.42 -5.33 2.42
CA PHE A 6 20.00 -5.07 2.15
C PHE A 6 19.16 -6.19 2.78
N THR A 7 18.38 -5.85 3.78
CA THR A 7 17.46 -6.78 4.45
C THR A 7 16.03 -6.48 4.06
N VAL A 8 15.32 -7.50 3.64
CA VAL A 8 13.90 -7.43 3.29
C VAL A 8 13.15 -8.52 4.01
N THR A 9 12.18 -8.12 4.79
CA THR A 9 11.18 -9.00 5.40
C THR A 9 9.78 -8.45 5.10
N PRO A 10 8.71 -9.20 5.34
CA PRO A 10 7.36 -8.67 5.21
C PRO A 10 7.09 -7.43 6.09
N TRP A 11 7.90 -7.18 7.09
CA TRP A 11 7.72 -6.13 8.10
C TRP A 11 8.78 -5.03 8.07
N GLU A 12 9.93 -5.28 7.42
CA GLU A 12 11.06 -4.36 7.48
C GLU A 12 11.85 -4.38 6.17
N VAL A 13 12.21 -3.20 5.70
CA VAL A 13 13.16 -2.98 4.62
C VAL A 13 14.25 -2.06 5.14
N SER A 14 15.50 -2.51 5.15
CA SER A 14 16.64 -1.72 5.61
C SER A 14 17.83 -1.82 4.65
N GLY A 15 18.69 -0.79 4.66
CA GLY A 15 19.83 -0.67 3.75
C GLY A 15 19.48 0.07 2.46
N VAL A 16 20.35 -0.02 1.46
CA VAL A 16 20.12 0.55 0.13
C VAL A 16 19.09 -0.30 -0.60
N VAL A 17 17.94 0.31 -0.92
CA VAL A 17 16.79 -0.41 -1.50
C VAL A 17 17.09 -0.81 -2.96
N ASP A 18 17.10 -2.10 -3.22
CA ASP A 18 17.11 -2.70 -4.56
C ASP A 18 15.69 -3.01 -5.00
N TYR A 19 15.09 -2.16 -5.81
CA TYR A 19 13.71 -2.30 -6.26
C TYR A 19 13.50 -3.53 -7.16
N ASP A 20 14.47 -3.92 -7.97
CA ASP A 20 14.37 -5.10 -8.83
C ASP A 20 14.39 -6.38 -8.00
N ARG A 21 15.18 -6.39 -6.94
CA ARG A 21 15.17 -7.48 -5.96
C ARG A 21 13.83 -7.56 -5.23
N LEU A 22 13.28 -6.41 -4.78
CA LEU A 22 11.95 -6.38 -4.14
C LEU A 22 10.87 -6.96 -5.07
N ILE A 23 10.85 -6.55 -6.32
CA ILE A 23 9.87 -7.06 -7.30
C ILE A 23 9.98 -8.58 -7.43
N ARG A 24 11.18 -9.12 -7.54
CA ARG A 24 11.42 -10.57 -7.65
C ARG A 24 11.04 -11.33 -6.38
N ASP A 25 11.53 -10.87 -5.22
CA ASP A 25 11.38 -11.57 -3.94
C ASP A 25 9.92 -11.60 -3.48
N PHE A 26 9.15 -10.56 -3.80
CA PHE A 26 7.70 -10.49 -3.49
C PHE A 26 6.79 -10.99 -4.62
N GLY A 27 7.35 -11.45 -5.74
CA GLY A 27 6.58 -11.97 -6.88
C GLY A 27 5.58 -10.94 -7.43
N THR A 28 5.98 -9.66 -7.43
CA THR A 28 5.21 -8.56 -8.03
C THR A 28 5.69 -8.29 -9.45
N GLN A 29 4.98 -7.42 -10.15
CA GLN A 29 5.35 -6.97 -11.50
C GLN A 29 5.62 -5.46 -11.45
N PRO A 30 6.62 -4.96 -12.22
CA PRO A 30 6.85 -3.53 -12.31
C PRO A 30 5.69 -2.83 -13.02
N ILE A 31 5.36 -1.62 -12.60
CA ILE A 31 4.45 -0.76 -13.37
C ILE A 31 5.18 -0.33 -14.64
N SER A 32 4.90 -1.02 -15.74
CA SER A 32 5.49 -0.72 -17.05
C SER A 32 5.03 0.65 -17.57
N GLY A 33 5.79 1.22 -18.51
CA GLY A 33 5.39 2.47 -19.17
C GLY A 33 4.02 2.39 -19.84
N GLN A 34 3.67 1.24 -20.42
CA GLN A 34 2.35 1.01 -21.03
C GLN A 34 1.24 0.98 -19.99
N LEU A 35 1.47 0.31 -18.85
CA LEU A 35 0.51 0.27 -17.75
C LEU A 35 0.33 1.64 -17.12
N ALA A 36 1.41 2.40 -16.94
CA ALA A 36 1.36 3.77 -16.45
C ALA A 36 0.53 4.68 -17.38
N GLN A 37 0.75 4.59 -18.70
CA GLN A 37 -0.04 5.33 -19.70
C GLN A 37 -1.53 4.93 -19.68
N ARG A 38 -1.83 3.63 -19.50
CA ARG A 38 -3.20 3.14 -19.38
C ARG A 38 -3.87 3.70 -18.13
N LEU A 39 -3.15 3.71 -17.00
CA LEU A 39 -3.61 4.36 -15.76
C LEU A 39 -3.90 5.85 -15.98
N GLU A 40 -2.99 6.59 -16.61
CA GLU A 40 -3.17 8.02 -16.88
C GLU A 40 -4.36 8.29 -17.81
N LYS A 41 -4.58 7.43 -18.79
CA LYS A 41 -5.74 7.53 -19.68
C LYS A 41 -7.07 7.32 -18.96
N LEU A 42 -7.12 6.40 -18.02
CA LEU A 42 -8.33 6.06 -17.26
C LEU A 42 -8.58 7.03 -16.09
N LEU A 43 -7.52 7.46 -15.43
CA LEU A 43 -7.60 8.15 -14.14
C LEU A 43 -7.13 9.61 -14.22
N GLY A 44 -6.64 10.05 -15.39
CA GLY A 44 -6.14 11.40 -15.57
C GLY A 44 -4.72 11.64 -15.02
N PRO A 45 -4.20 12.88 -15.19
CA PRO A 45 -2.78 13.20 -14.97
C PRO A 45 -2.33 13.19 -13.49
N ALA A 46 -3.22 12.97 -12.54
CA ALA A 46 -2.92 13.05 -11.11
C ALA A 46 -2.21 11.82 -10.54
N ALA A 47 -1.91 10.80 -11.33
CA ALA A 47 -1.12 9.64 -10.89
C ALA A 47 0.36 9.97 -10.62
N TYR A 48 0.64 11.15 -10.01
CA TYR A 48 2.01 11.61 -9.78
C TYR A 48 2.83 10.65 -8.89
N LEU A 49 2.17 9.93 -7.97
CA LEU A 49 2.82 8.94 -7.13
C LEU A 49 3.30 7.73 -7.95
N VAL A 50 2.55 7.35 -8.98
CA VAL A 50 2.96 6.31 -9.94
C VAL A 50 4.08 6.85 -10.84
N ARG A 51 3.95 8.06 -11.39
CA ARG A 51 4.99 8.68 -12.23
C ARG A 51 6.31 8.89 -11.49
N ARG A 52 6.25 9.20 -10.21
CA ARG A 52 7.41 9.33 -9.34
C ARG A 52 7.92 8.00 -8.78
N ARG A 53 7.32 6.89 -9.19
CA ARG A 53 7.66 5.54 -8.73
C ARG A 53 7.60 5.36 -7.22
N VAL A 54 6.74 6.09 -6.52
CA VAL A 54 6.41 5.82 -5.12
C VAL A 54 5.67 4.49 -5.04
N PHE A 55 4.72 4.27 -5.96
CA PHE A 55 4.15 2.97 -6.26
C PHE A 55 4.78 2.47 -7.56
N PHE A 56 5.68 1.52 -7.45
CA PHE A 56 6.55 1.08 -8.56
C PHE A 56 6.23 -0.32 -9.07
N SER A 57 5.51 -1.12 -8.28
CA SER A 57 5.13 -2.49 -8.62
C SER A 57 3.67 -2.77 -8.25
N HIS A 58 3.15 -3.84 -8.82
CA HIS A 58 1.77 -4.26 -8.60
C HIS A 58 1.63 -5.79 -8.63
N ARG A 59 0.49 -6.26 -8.17
CA ARG A 59 -0.05 -7.60 -8.42
C ARG A 59 -1.40 -7.42 -9.10
N ASP A 60 -1.55 -8.00 -10.29
CA ASP A 60 -2.84 -8.09 -11.01
C ASP A 60 -3.55 -6.74 -11.30
N LEU A 61 -2.83 -5.61 -11.32
CA LEU A 61 -3.42 -4.31 -11.61
C LEU A 61 -4.08 -4.26 -12.99
N ASP A 62 -3.54 -4.98 -13.96
CA ASP A 62 -4.09 -5.13 -15.30
C ASP A 62 -5.49 -5.77 -15.30
N LEU A 63 -5.76 -6.71 -14.36
CA LEU A 63 -7.08 -7.31 -14.17
C LEU A 63 -8.07 -6.29 -13.58
N VAL A 64 -7.64 -5.51 -12.59
CA VAL A 64 -8.48 -4.44 -12.02
C VAL A 64 -8.87 -3.40 -13.07
N LEU A 65 -7.89 -2.99 -13.91
CA LEU A 65 -8.17 -2.04 -14.99
C LEU A 65 -9.11 -2.63 -16.05
N LYS A 66 -8.99 -3.93 -16.34
CA LYS A 66 -9.92 -4.62 -17.23
C LYS A 66 -11.34 -4.67 -16.64
N ASP A 67 -11.47 -4.93 -15.35
CA ASP A 67 -12.76 -4.90 -14.67
C ASP A 67 -13.40 -3.51 -14.74
N GLN A 68 -12.62 -2.46 -14.53
CA GLN A 68 -13.09 -1.07 -14.73
C GLN A 68 -13.56 -0.81 -16.16
N GLU A 69 -12.79 -1.23 -17.16
CA GLU A 69 -13.12 -1.02 -18.57
C GLU A 69 -14.36 -1.79 -19.02
N THR A 70 -14.64 -2.94 -18.40
CA THR A 70 -15.81 -3.78 -18.68
C THR A 70 -17.02 -3.48 -17.83
N GLY A 71 -16.91 -2.49 -16.92
CA GLY A 71 -18.00 -2.12 -16.01
C GLY A 71 -18.24 -3.12 -14.87
N ARG A 72 -17.31 -4.04 -14.62
CA ARG A 72 -17.36 -4.92 -13.46
C ARG A 72 -16.98 -4.10 -12.23
N GLY A 73 -17.88 -4.03 -11.27
CA GLY A 73 -17.64 -3.29 -10.02
C GLY A 73 -16.56 -3.97 -9.16
N PHE A 74 -15.79 -3.15 -8.45
CA PHE A 74 -14.86 -3.57 -7.39
C PHE A 74 -14.89 -2.53 -6.26
N PHE A 75 -14.23 -2.83 -5.17
CA PHE A 75 -14.01 -1.88 -4.08
C PHE A 75 -12.53 -1.78 -3.75
N LEU A 76 -12.15 -0.69 -3.14
CA LEU A 76 -10.80 -0.50 -2.63
C LEU A 76 -10.73 -0.97 -1.18
N TYR A 77 -9.61 -1.56 -0.82
CA TYR A 77 -9.36 -2.04 0.51
C TYR A 77 -7.94 -1.67 0.94
N THR A 78 -7.83 -1.11 2.12
CA THR A 78 -6.56 -0.84 2.78
C THR A 78 -6.72 -1.00 4.28
N GLY A 79 -5.63 -0.98 5.02
CA GLY A 79 -5.70 -1.12 6.46
C GLY A 79 -4.47 -0.64 7.20
N ARG A 80 -4.58 -0.66 8.52
CA ARG A 80 -3.52 -0.32 9.43
C ARG A 80 -3.59 -1.15 10.71
N GLY A 81 -2.45 -1.68 11.14
CA GLY A 81 -2.29 -2.19 12.50
C GLY A 81 -2.00 -1.05 13.48
N PRO A 82 -2.86 -0.81 14.48
CA PRO A 82 -2.73 0.30 15.41
C PRO A 82 -1.68 -0.01 16.49
N SER A 83 -0.44 0.36 16.25
CA SER A 83 0.69 0.14 17.17
C SER A 83 1.27 1.43 17.76
N GLY A 84 0.58 2.55 17.55
CA GLY A 84 1.00 3.88 17.97
C GLY A 84 0.32 4.98 17.13
N PRO A 85 0.69 6.25 17.34
CA PRO A 85 0.08 7.36 16.60
C PRO A 85 0.37 7.27 15.10
N MET A 86 -0.54 7.82 14.30
CA MET A 86 -0.29 7.97 12.87
C MET A 86 0.76 9.05 12.60
N HIS A 87 1.56 8.83 11.57
CA HIS A 87 2.53 9.79 11.06
C HIS A 87 2.44 9.90 9.54
N ILE A 88 3.12 10.88 8.96
CA ILE A 88 3.02 11.22 7.53
C ILE A 88 3.30 10.03 6.59
N GLY A 89 4.13 9.07 7.00
CA GLY A 89 4.39 7.87 6.20
C GLY A 89 3.14 7.00 5.97
N HIS A 90 2.20 7.00 6.91
CA HIS A 90 0.93 6.28 6.77
C HIS A 90 -0.03 7.00 5.81
N ILE A 91 0.04 8.33 5.75
CA ILE A 91 -0.85 9.15 4.93
C ILE A 91 -0.66 8.87 3.44
N ILE A 92 0.54 8.48 3.00
CA ILE A 92 0.82 8.21 1.59
C ILE A 92 -0.12 7.14 1.02
N SER A 93 -0.30 6.03 1.73
CA SER A 93 -1.19 4.95 1.30
C SER A 93 -2.66 5.38 1.30
N PHE A 94 -3.10 6.07 2.35
CA PHE A 94 -4.48 6.56 2.45
C PHE A 94 -4.79 7.62 1.41
N TYR A 95 -3.85 8.54 1.18
CA TYR A 95 -3.99 9.57 0.15
C TYR A 95 -4.10 8.96 -1.26
N PHE A 96 -3.27 7.96 -1.55
CA PHE A 96 -3.35 7.25 -2.82
C PHE A 96 -4.65 6.46 -2.97
N THR A 97 -5.10 5.78 -1.91
CA THR A 97 -6.38 5.07 -1.90
C THR A 97 -7.56 6.04 -2.08
N LYS A 98 -7.54 7.19 -1.40
CA LYS A 98 -8.56 8.23 -1.58
C LYS A 98 -8.58 8.76 -3.01
N TRP A 99 -7.42 9.01 -3.59
CA TRP A 99 -7.35 9.42 -4.99
C TRP A 99 -7.94 8.35 -5.93
N LEU A 100 -7.60 7.07 -5.73
CA LEU A 100 -8.20 5.98 -6.50
C LEU A 100 -9.72 5.91 -6.33
N GLN A 101 -10.23 6.09 -5.11
CA GLN A 101 -11.66 6.16 -4.82
C GLN A 101 -12.35 7.24 -5.65
N ASP A 102 -11.74 8.42 -5.70
CA ASP A 102 -12.29 9.57 -6.42
C ASP A 102 -12.28 9.34 -7.94
N GLN A 103 -11.28 8.65 -8.46
CA GLN A 103 -11.18 8.36 -9.88
C GLN A 103 -12.13 7.23 -10.32
N PHE A 104 -12.11 6.13 -9.59
CA PHE A 104 -12.93 4.95 -9.93
C PHE A 104 -14.39 5.07 -9.48
N LYS A 105 -14.72 6.05 -8.63
CA LYS A 105 -16.08 6.23 -8.05
C LYS A 105 -16.58 4.96 -7.35
N THR A 106 -15.69 4.29 -6.64
CA THR A 106 -15.96 3.04 -5.94
C THR A 106 -15.90 3.21 -4.42
N ASN A 107 -16.42 2.24 -3.69
CA ASN A 107 -16.33 2.23 -2.24
C ASN A 107 -14.92 1.89 -1.76
N THR A 108 -14.56 2.44 -0.61
CA THR A 108 -13.29 2.13 0.06
C THR A 108 -13.58 1.61 1.47
N TYR A 109 -12.93 0.51 1.81
CA TYR A 109 -12.93 -0.07 3.15
C TYR A 109 -11.55 0.11 3.78
N ILE A 110 -11.53 0.63 5.00
CA ILE A 110 -10.30 0.79 5.78
C ILE A 110 -10.46 -0.11 7.00
N GLN A 111 -9.58 -1.11 7.11
CA GLN A 111 -9.56 -2.02 8.24
C GLN A 111 -8.52 -1.56 9.26
N ILE A 112 -8.92 -1.53 10.53
CA ILE A 112 -8.00 -1.37 11.65
C ILE A 112 -7.84 -2.76 12.30
N THR A 113 -6.60 -3.30 12.24
CA THR A 113 -6.29 -4.66 12.70
C THR A 113 -5.71 -4.62 14.12
N ASP A 114 -6.55 -4.37 15.10
CA ASP A 114 -6.16 -4.32 16.52
C ASP A 114 -5.69 -5.69 17.04
N ASP A 115 -6.33 -6.76 16.59
CA ASP A 115 -6.00 -8.14 16.91
C ASP A 115 -4.59 -8.54 16.44
N GLU A 116 -4.22 -8.20 15.19
CA GLU A 116 -2.89 -8.49 14.65
C GLU A 116 -1.78 -7.89 15.50
N LYS A 117 -1.96 -6.63 15.93
CA LYS A 117 -0.94 -5.94 16.72
C LYS A 117 -0.87 -6.40 18.16
N PHE A 118 -1.96 -6.86 18.72
CA PHE A 118 -1.98 -7.53 20.04
C PHE A 118 -1.25 -8.87 19.99
N LEU A 119 -1.44 -9.67 18.92
CA LEU A 119 -0.82 -10.98 18.76
C LEU A 119 0.67 -10.90 18.36
N GLU A 120 1.17 -9.73 17.98
CA GLU A 120 2.57 -9.51 17.64
C GLU A 120 3.45 -9.41 18.90
N GLU A 121 3.94 -10.56 19.41
CA GLU A 121 4.68 -10.68 20.67
C GLU A 121 5.87 -9.71 20.83
N LYS A 122 6.49 -9.30 19.73
CA LYS A 122 7.66 -8.39 19.75
C LYS A 122 7.37 -6.98 20.25
N ARG A 123 6.11 -6.57 20.30
CA ARG A 123 5.72 -5.19 20.63
C ARG A 123 5.28 -4.99 22.06
N ASN A 124 5.07 -6.04 22.84
CA ASN A 124 4.58 -6.00 24.22
C ASN A 124 3.37 -5.06 24.43
N LEU A 125 2.49 -4.96 23.43
CA LEU A 125 1.27 -4.17 23.52
C LEU A 125 0.19 -4.97 24.22
N THR A 126 -0.50 -4.33 25.16
CA THR A 126 -1.72 -4.92 25.74
C THR A 126 -2.89 -4.74 24.77
N TYR A 127 -3.95 -5.54 24.96
CA TYR A 127 -5.18 -5.39 24.19
C TYR A 127 -5.77 -3.97 24.35
N GLN A 128 -5.70 -3.41 25.55
CA GLN A 128 -6.16 -2.04 25.80
C GLN A 128 -5.34 -0.99 25.05
N ASP A 129 -4.03 -1.19 24.94
CA ASP A 129 -3.17 -0.30 24.13
C ASP A 129 -3.56 -0.32 22.67
N THR A 130 -3.80 -1.51 22.10
CA THR A 130 -4.21 -1.65 20.69
C THR A 130 -5.58 -1.05 20.43
N GLN A 131 -6.54 -1.25 21.33
CA GLN A 131 -7.86 -0.62 21.24
C GLN A 131 -7.76 0.92 21.29
N LYS A 132 -7.03 1.45 22.27
CA LYS A 132 -6.80 2.90 22.38
C LYS A 132 -6.19 3.46 21.08
N TRP A 133 -5.14 2.83 20.55
CA TRP A 133 -4.55 3.26 19.29
C TRP A 133 -5.48 3.09 18.10
N ALA A 134 -6.35 2.09 18.11
CA ALA A 134 -7.37 1.93 17.08
C ALA A 134 -8.34 3.13 17.08
N GLU A 135 -8.82 3.54 18.24
CA GLU A 135 -9.70 4.72 18.42
C GLU A 135 -8.99 6.02 18.05
N ASP A 136 -7.73 6.21 18.49
CA ASP A 136 -6.94 7.41 18.19
C ASP A 136 -6.56 7.54 16.69
N ASN A 137 -6.67 6.46 15.91
CA ASN A 137 -6.30 6.44 14.48
C ASN A 137 -7.52 6.58 13.54
N VAL A 138 -8.73 6.68 14.04
CA VAL A 138 -9.97 6.88 13.27
C VAL A 138 -10.43 8.32 13.30
#